data_92355631cd1818d74974e43c6524fad0
#
_entry.id   92355631cd1818d74974e43c6524fad0
#
_cell.length_a   1.000
_cell.length_b   1.000
_cell.length_c   1.000
_cell.angle_alpha   90.00
_cell.angle_beta   90.00
_cell.angle_gamma   90.00
#
_symmetry.space_group_name_H-M   'P 1'
#
loop_
_entity.id
_entity.type
_entity.pdbx_description
1 polymer ?
#
loop_
_entity_poly.entity_id
_entity_poly.type
_entity_poly.pdbx_seq_one_letter_code
_entity_poly.pdbx_strand_id
1 'polypeptide(L)'
;MTLSFIIPCYRESREQLNRALDSLLFLNALCDWEAWVVDDGSPEGKVCEWVAERNDRHLHAVRQDNQGLSMARNAGLDRAGGEYVAFLDADDELIPEQYAALVTLLLRERPDVLGLRYKATRTPYYDGEALAFMAQHDVVPSACTYLIRRALLEGLRFTPGIYHEDEEFVTLLFLRAHRLIMTPVVAYRYNVTQGSIVRKRDEAHLSKRFNDMLGVIARLQQKSQDYVHSSNVTCVTDADSLALKALTRRIHVLAMCLVVALVREGSSTSLVRTSLARLSALHLYPLPPFSGIRRYAWIRLLTLRPWMVNVLRKVKRVFF
;
A
#
# COMPACT_ATOMS: atom_id res chain seq x y z
N MET A 1 16.98 19.73 0.19
CA MET A 1 16.25 18.43 0.21
C MET A 1 15.63 18.22 -1.14
N THR A 2 15.83 17.06 -1.74
CA THR A 2 15.28 16.69 -3.04
C THR A 2 14.19 15.64 -2.86
N LEU A 3 13.06 15.80 -3.54
CA LEU A 3 11.99 14.80 -3.60
C LEU A 3 12.05 14.05 -4.92
N SER A 4 11.97 12.71 -4.89
CA SER A 4 11.78 11.91 -6.10
C SER A 4 10.34 11.38 -6.14
N PHE A 5 9.64 11.61 -7.24
CA PHE A 5 8.36 11.01 -7.53
C PHE A 5 8.54 9.84 -8.50
N ILE A 6 7.91 8.71 -8.21
CA ILE A 6 7.90 7.54 -9.07
C ILE A 6 6.50 7.38 -9.63
N ILE A 7 6.37 7.42 -10.96
CA ILE A 7 5.10 7.45 -11.67
C ILE A 7 5.07 6.25 -12.63
N PRO A 8 4.53 5.09 -12.19
CA PRO A 8 4.30 3.96 -13.10
C PRO A 8 3.21 4.31 -14.10
N CYS A 9 3.40 3.98 -15.36
CA CYS A 9 2.47 4.29 -16.45
C CYS A 9 2.29 3.06 -17.36
N TYR A 10 1.02 2.62 -17.55
CA TYR A 10 0.67 1.56 -18.48
C TYR A 10 -0.73 1.76 -19.05
N ARG A 11 -0.83 2.19 -20.28
CA ARG A 11 -2.08 2.48 -21.02
C ARG A 11 -2.83 3.72 -20.56
N GLU A 12 -2.28 4.54 -19.68
CA GLU A 12 -2.85 5.86 -19.39
C GLU A 12 -2.77 6.75 -20.63
N SER A 13 -3.81 7.58 -20.80
CA SER A 13 -3.81 8.56 -21.87
C SER A 13 -2.83 9.70 -21.59
N ARG A 14 -2.43 10.40 -22.65
CA ARG A 14 -1.59 11.60 -22.52
C ARG A 14 -2.20 12.63 -21.57
N GLU A 15 -3.53 12.80 -21.60
CA GLU A 15 -4.23 13.74 -20.74
C GLU A 15 -4.16 13.34 -19.25
N GLN A 16 -4.26 12.04 -18.95
CA GLN A 16 -4.12 11.51 -17.59
C GLN A 16 -2.71 11.79 -17.08
N LEU A 17 -1.69 11.36 -17.82
CA LEU A 17 -0.30 11.60 -17.46
C LEU A 17 0.00 13.10 -17.29
N ASN A 18 -0.48 13.94 -18.20
CA ASN A 18 -0.26 15.38 -18.10
C ASN A 18 -0.88 15.96 -16.82
N ARG A 19 -2.09 15.56 -16.41
CA ARG A 19 -2.68 16.01 -15.15
C ARG A 19 -1.83 15.60 -13.95
N ALA A 20 -1.34 14.36 -13.93
CA ALA A 20 -0.44 13.89 -12.86
C ALA A 20 0.82 14.76 -12.80
N LEU A 21 1.49 14.99 -13.94
CA LEU A 21 2.71 15.79 -14.03
C LEU A 21 2.47 17.28 -13.68
N ASP A 22 1.36 17.85 -14.15
CA ASP A 22 1.00 19.26 -13.84
C ASP A 22 0.74 19.45 -12.35
N SER A 23 0.23 18.41 -11.67
CA SER A 23 0.00 18.44 -10.23
C SER A 23 1.29 18.50 -9.40
N LEU A 24 2.48 18.34 -10.01
CA LEU A 24 3.79 18.45 -9.35
C LEU A 24 4.41 19.86 -9.47
N LEU A 25 3.95 20.71 -10.39
CA LEU A 25 4.63 21.96 -10.74
C LEU A 25 4.72 22.97 -9.59
N PHE A 26 3.84 22.89 -8.59
CA PHE A 26 3.91 23.76 -7.39
C PHE A 26 5.20 23.52 -6.58
N LEU A 27 5.85 22.37 -6.73
CA LEU A 27 7.10 22.03 -6.05
C LEU A 27 8.26 22.94 -6.44
N ASN A 28 8.23 23.54 -7.64
CA ASN A 28 9.23 24.50 -8.11
C ASN A 28 9.48 25.66 -7.14
N ALA A 29 8.47 26.04 -6.37
CA ALA A 29 8.55 27.12 -5.38
C ALA A 29 8.99 26.65 -3.98
N LEU A 30 9.12 25.34 -3.75
CA LEU A 30 9.29 24.77 -2.39
C LEU A 30 10.61 24.04 -2.18
N CYS A 31 11.03 23.23 -3.14
CA CYS A 31 12.21 22.38 -2.99
C CYS A 31 12.72 21.88 -4.35
N ASP A 32 13.91 21.30 -4.38
CA ASP A 32 14.33 20.50 -5.52
C ASP A 32 13.51 19.22 -5.62
N TRP A 33 13.21 18.82 -6.84
CA TRP A 33 12.47 17.59 -7.10
C TRP A 33 12.81 16.98 -8.45
N GLU A 34 12.48 15.72 -8.60
CA GLU A 34 12.51 14.98 -9.85
C GLU A 34 11.30 14.04 -9.92
N ALA A 35 10.88 13.69 -11.12
CA ALA A 35 9.87 12.66 -11.34
C ALA A 35 10.33 11.66 -12.39
N TRP A 36 10.26 10.39 -12.05
CA TRP A 36 10.58 9.26 -12.93
C TRP A 36 9.29 8.62 -13.41
N VAL A 37 8.92 8.89 -14.67
CA VAL A 37 7.82 8.20 -15.34
C VAL A 37 8.35 6.89 -15.90
N VAL A 38 7.80 5.77 -15.44
CA VAL A 38 8.18 4.43 -15.88
C VAL A 38 7.09 3.87 -16.77
N ASP A 39 7.31 3.88 -18.09
CA ASP A 39 6.44 3.24 -19.06
C ASP A 39 6.62 1.72 -19.02
N ASP A 40 5.65 1.03 -18.45
CA ASP A 40 5.64 -0.43 -18.30
C ASP A 40 5.12 -1.12 -19.59
N GLY A 41 5.71 -0.76 -20.72
CA GLY A 41 5.39 -1.39 -22.00
C GLY A 41 4.02 -0.98 -22.57
N SER A 42 3.63 0.29 -22.42
CA SER A 42 2.38 0.79 -23.02
C SER A 42 2.35 0.49 -24.54
N PRO A 43 1.22 -0.02 -25.07
CA PRO A 43 1.14 -0.46 -26.48
C PRO A 43 1.48 0.63 -27.49
N GLU A 44 1.15 1.88 -27.19
CA GLU A 44 1.41 3.04 -28.07
C GLU A 44 2.89 3.42 -28.10
N GLY A 45 3.67 3.08 -27.06
CA GLY A 45 5.10 3.36 -26.97
C GLY A 45 5.48 4.84 -26.88
N LYS A 46 4.54 5.73 -26.61
CA LYS A 46 4.70 7.19 -26.71
C LYS A 46 4.94 7.91 -25.38
N VAL A 47 4.89 7.20 -24.26
CA VAL A 47 4.99 7.82 -22.92
C VAL A 47 6.28 8.61 -22.77
N CYS A 48 7.42 8.05 -23.17
CA CYS A 48 8.71 8.74 -23.11
C CYS A 48 8.75 10.00 -24.01
N GLU A 49 8.11 9.94 -25.19
CA GLU A 49 7.98 11.10 -26.10
C GLU A 49 7.13 12.19 -25.45
N TRP A 50 5.98 11.87 -24.87
CA TRP A 50 5.11 12.83 -24.19
C TRP A 50 5.81 13.54 -23.04
N VAL A 51 6.63 12.81 -22.27
CA VAL A 51 7.42 13.41 -21.18
C VAL A 51 8.50 14.31 -21.74
N ALA A 52 9.23 13.92 -22.78
CA ALA A 52 10.28 14.70 -23.43
C ALA A 52 9.75 16.02 -24.03
N GLU A 53 8.57 16.00 -24.65
CA GLU A 53 7.92 17.18 -25.22
C GLU A 53 7.61 18.28 -24.19
N ARG A 54 7.53 17.93 -22.90
CA ARG A 54 7.32 18.92 -21.84
C ARG A 54 8.54 19.82 -21.62
N ASN A 55 9.73 19.39 -22.06
CA ASN A 55 10.98 20.13 -21.93
C ASN A 55 11.23 20.67 -20.49
N ASP A 56 10.90 19.85 -19.49
CA ASP A 56 11.10 20.16 -18.08
C ASP A 56 12.22 19.28 -17.51
N ARG A 57 13.26 19.92 -16.99
CA ARG A 57 14.46 19.26 -16.44
C ARG A 57 14.20 18.32 -15.27
N HIS A 58 13.07 18.47 -14.59
CA HIS A 58 12.69 17.66 -13.45
C HIS A 58 12.04 16.34 -13.87
N LEU A 59 11.58 16.23 -15.13
CA LEU A 59 10.87 15.08 -15.64
C LEU A 59 11.79 14.14 -16.40
N HIS A 60 11.79 12.89 -15.98
CA HIS A 60 12.56 11.82 -16.60
C HIS A 60 11.59 10.70 -17.00
N ALA A 61 11.88 10.02 -18.09
CA ALA A 61 11.12 8.85 -18.51
C ALA A 61 12.03 7.68 -18.87
N VAL A 62 11.56 6.49 -18.56
CA VAL A 62 12.20 5.24 -18.95
C VAL A 62 11.11 4.24 -19.34
N ARG A 63 11.41 3.43 -20.38
CA ARG A 63 10.54 2.35 -20.81
C ARG A 63 11.13 0.99 -20.45
N GLN A 64 10.30 0.08 -20.05
CA GLN A 64 10.60 -1.34 -19.88
C GLN A 64 9.56 -2.20 -20.59
N ASP A 65 9.84 -3.49 -20.77
CA ASP A 65 8.83 -4.46 -21.15
C ASP A 65 7.80 -4.59 -20.05
N ASN A 66 6.55 -4.88 -20.39
CA ASN A 66 5.49 -4.98 -19.39
C ASN A 66 5.77 -6.09 -18.37
N GLN A 67 6.03 -5.69 -17.13
CA GLN A 67 6.31 -6.57 -15.99
C GLN A 67 5.36 -6.29 -14.81
N GLY A 68 4.42 -5.35 -14.98
CA GLY A 68 3.41 -4.98 -14.00
C GLY A 68 3.86 -3.90 -13.02
N LEU A 69 2.87 -3.37 -12.29
CA LEU A 69 2.99 -2.20 -11.41
C LEU A 69 4.16 -2.27 -10.42
N SER A 70 4.35 -3.42 -9.76
CA SER A 70 5.46 -3.64 -8.81
C SER A 70 6.82 -3.39 -9.45
N MET A 71 7.03 -3.92 -10.66
CA MET A 71 8.31 -3.80 -11.36
C MET A 71 8.53 -2.39 -11.89
N ALA A 72 7.47 -1.71 -12.36
CA ALA A 72 7.56 -0.31 -12.75
C ALA A 72 7.93 0.59 -11.55
N ARG A 73 7.31 0.40 -10.39
CA ARG A 73 7.70 1.11 -9.16
C ARG A 73 9.13 0.79 -8.73
N ASN A 74 9.56 -0.48 -8.82
CA ASN A 74 10.93 -0.89 -8.50
C ASN A 74 11.95 -0.24 -9.45
N ALA A 75 11.66 -0.19 -10.75
CA ALA A 75 12.53 0.46 -11.74
C ALA A 75 12.68 1.97 -11.49
N GLY A 76 11.61 2.62 -11.00
CA GLY A 76 11.66 4.00 -10.53
C GLY A 76 12.50 4.16 -9.25
N LEU A 77 12.36 3.25 -8.29
CA LEU A 77 13.17 3.23 -7.05
C LEU A 77 14.68 3.13 -7.34
N ASP A 78 15.06 2.34 -8.34
CA ASP A 78 16.47 2.16 -8.72
C ASP A 78 17.09 3.43 -9.33
N ARG A 79 16.26 4.41 -9.72
CA ARG A 79 16.67 5.68 -10.35
C ARG A 79 16.52 6.89 -9.44
N ALA A 80 15.64 6.78 -8.44
CA ALA A 80 15.34 7.88 -7.52
C ALA A 80 16.59 8.32 -6.74
N GLY A 81 17.02 9.59 -6.94
CA GLY A 81 18.17 10.19 -6.29
C GLY A 81 17.83 11.06 -5.08
N GLY A 82 16.58 11.44 -4.92
CA GLY A 82 16.12 12.34 -3.87
C GLY A 82 16.28 11.81 -2.44
N GLU A 83 16.31 12.70 -1.48
CA GLU A 83 16.36 12.36 -0.06
C GLU A 83 15.07 11.65 0.40
N TYR A 84 13.94 12.05 -0.18
CA TYR A 84 12.64 11.41 0.03
C TYR A 84 12.05 10.93 -1.29
N VAL A 85 11.30 9.85 -1.22
CA VAL A 85 10.59 9.24 -2.35
C VAL A 85 9.10 9.25 -2.07
N ALA A 86 8.32 9.56 -3.09
CA ALA A 86 6.87 9.43 -3.13
C ALA A 86 6.44 8.70 -4.40
N PHE A 87 5.27 8.04 -4.35
CA PHE A 87 4.66 7.42 -5.52
C PHE A 87 3.42 8.22 -5.94
N LEU A 88 3.21 8.32 -7.25
CA LEU A 88 2.04 8.94 -7.84
C LEU A 88 1.58 8.06 -9.01
N ASP A 89 0.36 7.55 -8.96
CA ASP A 89 -0.18 6.79 -10.07
C ASP A 89 -0.50 7.76 -11.25
N ALA A 90 -0.22 7.33 -12.49
CA ALA A 90 -0.26 8.22 -13.66
C ALA A 90 -1.66 8.71 -14.05
N ASP A 91 -2.72 8.14 -13.46
CA ASP A 91 -4.11 8.59 -13.61
C ASP A 91 -4.63 9.43 -12.43
N ASP A 92 -3.81 9.63 -11.38
CA ASP A 92 -4.14 10.38 -10.17
C ASP A 92 -3.46 11.76 -10.13
N GLU A 93 -3.71 12.54 -9.09
CA GLU A 93 -3.18 13.90 -8.95
C GLU A 93 -2.85 14.22 -7.47
N LEU A 94 -1.83 15.04 -7.24
CA LEU A 94 -1.65 15.69 -5.95
C LEU A 94 -2.59 16.89 -5.83
N ILE A 95 -2.96 17.24 -4.59
CA ILE A 95 -3.72 18.48 -4.32
C ILE A 95 -2.70 19.52 -3.86
N PRO A 96 -2.35 20.51 -4.72
CA PRO A 96 -1.16 21.35 -4.55
C PRO A 96 -1.06 22.06 -3.19
N GLU A 97 -2.11 22.74 -2.73
CA GLU A 97 -2.09 23.52 -1.48
C GLU A 97 -1.87 22.64 -0.26
N GLN A 98 -2.57 21.47 -0.23
CA GLN A 98 -2.46 20.51 0.86
C GLN A 98 -1.11 19.81 0.85
N TYR A 99 -0.61 19.45 -0.34
CA TYR A 99 0.68 18.79 -0.46
C TYR A 99 1.84 19.74 -0.15
N ALA A 100 1.74 21.02 -0.51
CA ALA A 100 2.71 22.06 -0.15
C ALA A 100 2.87 22.20 1.37
N ALA A 101 1.76 22.16 2.11
CA ALA A 101 1.80 22.14 3.58
C ALA A 101 2.53 20.91 4.13
N LEU A 102 2.34 19.75 3.50
CA LEU A 102 3.05 18.52 3.88
C LEU A 102 4.55 18.58 3.56
N VAL A 103 4.93 19.15 2.41
CA VAL A 103 6.35 19.38 2.08
C VAL A 103 7.00 20.32 3.09
N THR A 104 6.32 21.39 3.48
CA THR A 104 6.80 22.32 4.52
C THR A 104 6.98 21.58 5.86
N LEU A 105 6.02 20.73 6.25
CA LEU A 105 6.13 19.89 7.45
C LEU A 105 7.31 18.92 7.34
N LEU A 106 7.47 18.27 6.17
CA LEU A 106 8.57 17.34 5.90
C LEU A 106 9.94 18.02 6.03
N LEU A 107 10.09 19.22 5.49
CA LEU A 107 11.32 20.01 5.56
C LEU A 107 11.69 20.36 7.00
N ARG A 108 10.70 20.68 7.83
CA ARG A 108 10.89 21.07 9.22
C ARG A 108 11.17 19.87 10.12
N GLU A 109 10.36 18.83 10.03
CA GLU A 109 10.34 17.71 10.99
C GLU A 109 11.26 16.56 10.60
N ARG A 110 11.52 16.38 9.31
CA ARG A 110 12.38 15.32 8.75
C ARG A 110 12.10 13.92 9.30
N PRO A 111 10.84 13.46 9.37
CA PRO A 111 10.53 12.11 9.83
C PRO A 111 11.09 11.06 8.86
N ASP A 112 11.10 9.81 9.27
CA ASP A 112 11.42 8.70 8.36
C ASP A 112 10.31 8.47 7.33
N VAL A 113 9.05 8.61 7.78
CA VAL A 113 7.86 8.51 6.94
C VAL A 113 6.86 9.59 7.32
N LEU A 114 6.36 10.32 6.32
CA LEU A 114 5.24 11.25 6.47
C LEU A 114 4.03 10.72 5.70
N GLY A 115 2.94 10.43 6.40
CA GLY A 115 1.71 9.90 5.82
C GLY A 115 0.65 10.98 5.58
N LEU A 116 -0.04 10.86 4.45
CA LEU A 116 -1.15 11.68 4.01
C LEU A 116 -2.40 10.82 3.71
N ARG A 117 -3.47 11.42 3.21
CA ARG A 117 -4.72 10.74 2.87
C ARG A 117 -5.16 11.02 1.43
N TYR A 118 -5.91 10.07 0.86
CA TYR A 118 -6.66 10.25 -0.38
C TYR A 118 -8.18 10.43 -0.12
N LYS A 119 -8.63 10.23 1.12
CA LYS A 119 -10.00 10.49 1.58
C LYS A 119 -10.01 10.84 3.05
N ALA A 120 -11.00 11.60 3.48
CA ALA A 120 -11.19 11.92 4.88
C ALA A 120 -11.35 10.65 5.74
N THR A 121 -10.62 10.58 6.82
CA THR A 121 -10.68 9.49 7.81
C THR A 121 -10.72 10.07 9.22
N ARG A 122 -11.10 9.23 10.20
CA ARG A 122 -11.07 9.61 11.62
C ARG A 122 -9.69 9.38 12.26
N THR A 123 -8.68 9.00 11.49
CA THR A 123 -7.34 8.81 12.05
C THR A 123 -6.79 10.18 12.46
N PRO A 124 -6.45 10.38 13.74
CA PRO A 124 -5.91 11.64 14.22
C PRO A 124 -4.51 11.89 13.66
N TYR A 125 -4.00 13.10 13.90
CA TYR A 125 -2.57 13.38 13.77
C TYR A 125 -1.80 12.46 14.74
N TYR A 126 -0.67 11.94 14.26
CA TYR A 126 0.23 11.11 15.05
C TYR A 126 1.68 11.52 14.74
N ASP A 127 2.51 11.63 15.75
CA ASP A 127 3.96 11.79 15.64
C ASP A 127 4.60 10.87 16.69
N GLY A 128 5.34 9.88 16.25
CA GLY A 128 5.93 8.89 17.13
C GLY A 128 6.51 7.68 16.38
N GLU A 129 6.71 6.59 17.10
CA GLU A 129 7.24 5.36 16.51
C GLU A 129 6.28 4.70 15.51
N ALA A 130 6.81 4.30 14.35
CA ALA A 130 6.04 3.62 13.32
C ALA A 130 5.46 2.28 13.80
N LEU A 131 6.22 1.51 14.59
CA LEU A 131 5.78 0.25 15.17
C LEU A 131 4.65 0.44 16.18
N ALA A 132 4.73 1.46 17.02
CA ALA A 132 3.69 1.79 18.00
C ALA A 132 2.39 2.18 17.27
N PHE A 133 2.49 2.95 16.17
CA PHE A 133 1.34 3.26 15.32
C PHE A 133 0.73 1.98 14.73
N MET A 134 1.52 1.12 14.10
CA MET A 134 1.05 -0.12 13.47
C MET A 134 0.43 -1.09 14.50
N ALA A 135 0.94 -1.11 15.74
CA ALA A 135 0.39 -1.93 16.81
C ALA A 135 -0.98 -1.44 17.33
N GLN A 136 -1.36 -0.19 17.07
CA GLN A 136 -2.58 0.43 17.62
C GLN A 136 -3.57 0.89 16.57
N HIS A 137 -3.11 1.26 15.37
CA HIS A 137 -3.92 1.88 14.32
C HIS A 137 -3.94 1.05 13.05
N ASP A 138 -4.96 1.30 12.19
CA ASP A 138 -5.02 0.70 10.87
C ASP A 138 -4.08 1.45 9.91
N VAL A 139 -3.21 0.68 9.27
CA VAL A 139 -2.28 1.19 8.26
C VAL A 139 -2.99 1.32 6.91
N VAL A 140 -2.88 2.47 6.27
CA VAL A 140 -3.32 2.63 4.87
C VAL A 140 -2.33 1.92 3.97
N PRO A 141 -2.74 0.94 3.18
CA PRO A 141 -1.79 0.14 2.40
C PRO A 141 -1.27 0.82 1.12
N SER A 142 -1.82 1.97 0.72
CA SER A 142 -1.42 2.64 -0.53
C SER A 142 -0.07 3.32 -0.40
N ALA A 143 0.92 2.91 -1.18
CA ALA A 143 2.25 3.52 -1.23
C ALA A 143 2.21 5.01 -1.60
N CYS A 144 1.22 5.43 -2.42
CA CYS A 144 1.02 6.82 -2.83
C CYS A 144 0.64 7.78 -1.68
N THR A 145 0.35 7.23 -0.49
CA THR A 145 -0.02 8.04 0.68
C THR A 145 1.16 8.32 1.62
N TYR A 146 2.39 8.13 1.17
CA TYR A 146 3.58 8.32 1.99
C TYR A 146 4.68 9.08 1.26
N LEU A 147 5.35 9.99 1.99
CA LEU A 147 6.68 10.50 1.65
C LEU A 147 7.67 9.74 2.53
N ILE A 148 8.62 9.06 1.91
CA ILE A 148 9.45 8.04 2.55
C ILE A 148 10.91 8.47 2.46
N ARG A 149 11.63 8.50 3.56
CA ARG A 149 13.08 8.72 3.54
C ARG A 149 13.74 7.60 2.72
N ARG A 150 14.48 7.98 1.66
CA ARG A 150 15.03 7.03 0.68
C ARG A 150 15.92 5.96 1.31
N ALA A 151 16.65 6.27 2.38
CA ALA A 151 17.50 5.30 3.09
C ALA A 151 16.71 4.07 3.59
N LEU A 152 15.42 4.21 3.93
CA LEU A 152 14.58 3.08 4.35
C LEU A 152 14.26 2.11 3.20
N LEU A 153 14.40 2.57 1.96
CA LEU A 153 14.07 1.82 0.74
C LEU A 153 15.25 1.00 0.21
N GLU A 154 16.42 1.08 0.85
CA GLU A 154 17.55 0.25 0.51
C GLU A 154 17.22 -1.23 0.73
N GLY A 155 17.28 -2.03 -0.36
CA GLY A 155 16.88 -3.43 -0.35
C GLY A 155 15.39 -3.69 -0.06
N LEU A 156 14.53 -2.68 0.03
CA LEU A 156 13.08 -2.83 0.08
C LEU A 156 12.49 -2.63 -1.32
N ARG A 157 11.76 -3.63 -1.81
CA ARG A 157 11.14 -3.62 -3.14
C ARG A 157 9.72 -4.16 -3.07
N PHE A 158 8.89 -3.75 -4.02
CA PHE A 158 7.57 -4.36 -4.24
C PHE A 158 7.73 -5.77 -4.77
N THR A 159 6.97 -6.71 -4.23
CA THR A 159 6.96 -8.11 -4.71
C THR A 159 6.34 -8.17 -6.11
N PRO A 160 7.07 -8.72 -7.11
CA PRO A 160 6.59 -8.76 -8.49
C PRO A 160 5.37 -9.65 -8.68
N GLY A 161 4.51 -9.28 -9.64
CA GLY A 161 3.46 -10.13 -10.18
C GLY A 161 2.28 -10.42 -9.25
N ILE A 162 2.18 -9.76 -8.11
CA ILE A 162 1.08 -9.93 -7.16
C ILE A 162 0.15 -8.72 -7.13
N TYR A 163 -1.11 -8.95 -6.76
CA TYR A 163 -1.98 -7.91 -6.22
C TYR A 163 -1.71 -7.72 -4.73
N HIS A 164 -2.06 -6.57 -4.18
CA HIS A 164 -1.81 -6.23 -2.77
C HIS A 164 -0.31 -6.11 -2.40
N GLU A 165 0.51 -5.76 -3.37
CA GLU A 165 1.93 -5.47 -3.21
C GLU A 165 2.18 -4.34 -2.19
N ASP A 166 1.28 -3.37 -2.15
CA ASP A 166 1.30 -2.25 -1.20
C ASP A 166 1.10 -2.70 0.25
N GLU A 167 0.28 -3.72 0.49
CA GLU A 167 0.03 -4.26 1.84
C GLU A 167 1.33 -4.80 2.47
N GLU A 168 2.11 -5.52 1.69
CA GLU A 168 3.41 -6.03 2.11
C GLU A 168 4.44 -4.92 2.22
N PHE A 169 4.60 -4.11 1.17
CA PHE A 169 5.58 -3.05 1.09
C PHE A 169 5.46 -2.06 2.24
N VAL A 170 4.26 -1.51 2.51
CA VAL A 170 4.02 -0.55 3.59
C VAL A 170 4.23 -1.19 4.97
N THR A 171 3.86 -2.46 5.14
CA THR A 171 4.11 -3.17 6.40
C THR A 171 5.61 -3.30 6.65
N LEU A 172 6.39 -3.72 5.65
CA LEU A 172 7.85 -3.84 5.75
C LEU A 172 8.55 -2.48 5.92
N LEU A 173 8.02 -1.43 5.28
CA LEU A 173 8.49 -0.05 5.48
C LEU A 173 8.35 0.37 6.94
N PHE A 174 7.19 0.13 7.56
CA PHE A 174 6.95 0.52 8.95
C PHE A 174 7.80 -0.28 9.95
N LEU A 175 8.22 -1.49 9.60
CA LEU A 175 9.19 -2.25 10.40
C LEU A 175 10.60 -1.64 10.40
N ARG A 176 10.91 -0.75 9.44
CA ARG A 176 12.22 -0.10 9.30
C ARG A 176 12.22 1.34 9.81
N ALA A 177 11.05 1.97 9.84
CA ALA A 177 10.91 3.36 10.22
C ALA A 177 10.90 3.53 11.75
N HIS A 178 11.69 4.48 12.25
CA HIS A 178 11.66 4.86 13.67
C HIS A 178 10.61 5.96 13.88
N ARG A 179 10.69 7.08 13.17
CA ARG A 179 9.75 8.19 13.34
C ARG A 179 8.76 8.27 12.18
N LEU A 180 7.48 8.13 12.52
CA LEU A 180 6.35 8.27 11.63
C LEU A 180 5.54 9.52 12.02
N ILE A 181 5.26 10.39 11.05
CA ILE A 181 4.21 11.41 11.19
C ILE A 181 3.04 11.00 10.30
N MET A 182 1.85 10.80 10.89
CA MET A 182 0.62 10.59 10.12
C MET A 182 -0.26 11.80 10.23
N THR A 183 -0.67 12.35 9.10
CA THR A 183 -1.56 13.51 9.06
C THR A 183 -2.97 13.13 8.61
N PRO A 184 -4.02 13.87 9.03
CA PRO A 184 -5.36 13.71 8.49
C PRO A 184 -5.53 14.43 7.14
N VAL A 185 -4.49 15.07 6.61
CA VAL A 185 -4.55 15.93 5.41
C VAL A 185 -4.84 15.07 4.17
N VAL A 186 -5.89 15.43 3.45
CA VAL A 186 -6.24 14.84 2.16
C VAL A 186 -5.49 15.60 1.08
N ALA A 187 -4.37 15.07 0.64
CA ALA A 187 -3.46 15.72 -0.31
C ALA A 187 -3.26 14.91 -1.62
N TYR A 188 -3.94 13.79 -1.74
CA TYR A 188 -3.91 12.92 -2.91
C TYR A 188 -5.32 12.77 -3.47
N ARG A 189 -5.51 13.02 -4.77
CA ARG A 189 -6.77 12.86 -5.48
C ARG A 189 -6.74 11.55 -6.25
N TYR A 190 -7.50 10.58 -5.76
CA TYR A 190 -7.72 9.33 -6.46
C TYR A 190 -8.80 9.49 -7.52
N ASN A 191 -8.43 9.38 -8.79
CA ASN A 191 -9.35 9.46 -9.92
C ASN A 191 -9.89 8.07 -10.28
N VAL A 192 -11.20 7.99 -10.41
CA VAL A 192 -11.86 6.72 -10.74
C VAL A 192 -11.86 6.53 -12.25
N THR A 193 -11.00 5.66 -12.77
CA THR A 193 -10.91 5.33 -14.20
C THR A 193 -11.72 4.11 -14.58
N GLN A 194 -12.21 4.09 -15.84
CA GLN A 194 -12.81 2.88 -16.42
C GLN A 194 -11.71 1.87 -16.70
N GLY A 195 -11.84 0.65 -16.15
CA GLY A 195 -10.82 -0.40 -16.32
C GLY A 195 -9.90 -0.63 -15.12
N SER A 196 -10.08 0.12 -14.01
CA SER A 196 -9.33 -0.10 -12.79
C SER A 196 -9.31 -1.58 -12.37
N ILE A 197 -8.11 -2.11 -12.14
CA ILE A 197 -7.84 -3.50 -11.73
C ILE A 197 -8.68 -3.89 -10.51
N VAL A 198 -8.88 -2.97 -9.57
CA VAL A 198 -9.64 -3.20 -8.32
C VAL A 198 -11.13 -3.51 -8.57
N ARG A 199 -11.68 -3.17 -9.74
CA ARG A 199 -13.10 -3.35 -10.08
C ARG A 199 -13.45 -4.63 -10.81
N LYS A 200 -12.48 -5.36 -11.34
CA LYS A 200 -12.74 -6.65 -12.00
C LYS A 200 -13.31 -7.66 -11.00
N ARG A 201 -14.31 -8.43 -11.45
CA ARG A 201 -15.06 -9.37 -10.60
C ARG A 201 -15.18 -10.77 -11.21
N ASP A 202 -14.46 -11.03 -12.30
CA ASP A 202 -14.39 -12.39 -12.83
C ASP A 202 -13.67 -13.33 -11.84
N GLU A 203 -13.99 -14.61 -11.90
CA GLU A 203 -13.53 -15.60 -10.91
C GLU A 203 -12.00 -15.79 -10.93
N ALA A 204 -11.38 -15.70 -12.09
CA ALA A 204 -9.93 -15.83 -12.23
C ALA A 204 -9.22 -14.66 -11.54
N HIS A 205 -9.71 -13.44 -11.73
CA HIS A 205 -9.20 -12.24 -11.09
C HIS A 205 -9.39 -12.28 -9.56
N LEU A 206 -10.58 -12.66 -9.08
CA LEU A 206 -10.83 -12.79 -7.64
C LEU A 206 -9.96 -13.89 -7.02
N SER A 207 -9.82 -15.03 -7.71
CA SER A 207 -8.95 -16.13 -7.27
C SER A 207 -7.50 -15.66 -7.12
N LYS A 208 -6.97 -14.96 -8.13
CA LYS A 208 -5.62 -14.39 -8.07
C LYS A 208 -5.48 -13.43 -6.89
N ARG A 209 -6.39 -12.45 -6.75
CA ARG A 209 -6.35 -11.47 -5.64
C ARG A 209 -6.33 -12.13 -4.27
N PHE A 210 -7.17 -13.14 -4.05
CA PHE A 210 -7.23 -13.82 -2.75
C PHE A 210 -6.01 -14.71 -2.51
N ASN A 211 -5.50 -15.36 -3.55
CA ASN A 211 -4.27 -16.14 -3.46
C ASN A 211 -3.05 -15.25 -3.15
N ASP A 212 -2.96 -14.09 -3.78
CA ASP A 212 -1.88 -13.13 -3.55
C ASP A 212 -1.95 -12.56 -2.13
N MET A 213 -3.15 -12.19 -1.65
CA MET A 213 -3.34 -11.76 -0.26
C MET A 213 -2.93 -12.84 0.76
N LEU A 214 -3.29 -14.11 0.50
CA LEU A 214 -2.85 -15.24 1.33
C LEU A 214 -1.33 -15.39 1.30
N GLY A 215 -0.70 -15.14 0.15
CA GLY A 215 0.75 -15.12 0.01
C GLY A 215 1.40 -14.01 0.83
N VAL A 216 0.84 -12.79 0.79
CA VAL A 216 1.30 -11.67 1.62
C VAL A 216 1.20 -12.03 3.11
N ILE A 217 0.04 -12.55 3.55
CA ILE A 217 -0.17 -12.98 4.94
C ILE A 217 0.89 -14.01 5.37
N ALA A 218 1.15 -15.01 4.53
CA ALA A 218 2.13 -16.06 4.84
C ALA A 218 3.55 -15.51 4.97
N ARG A 219 3.97 -14.59 4.07
CA ARG A 219 5.30 -13.95 4.16
C ARG A 219 5.44 -13.06 5.40
N LEU A 220 4.39 -12.34 5.78
CA LEU A 220 4.39 -11.55 7.02
C LEU A 220 4.43 -12.44 8.28
N GLN A 221 3.78 -13.62 8.24
CA GLN A 221 3.90 -14.60 9.32
C GLN A 221 5.33 -15.16 9.42
N GLN A 222 5.96 -15.49 8.28
CA GLN A 222 7.36 -15.90 8.27
C GLN A 222 8.25 -14.81 8.86
N LYS A 223 8.03 -13.55 8.46
CA LYS A 223 8.75 -12.41 9.04
C LYS A 223 8.56 -12.30 10.56
N SER A 224 7.35 -12.56 11.05
CA SER A 224 7.07 -12.59 12.49
C SER A 224 7.83 -13.72 13.20
N GLN A 225 7.95 -14.90 12.58
CA GLN A 225 8.72 -16.02 13.11
C GLN A 225 10.22 -15.71 13.13
N ASP A 226 10.75 -15.01 12.12
CA ASP A 226 12.14 -14.59 12.09
C ASP A 226 12.49 -13.70 13.30
N TYR A 227 11.58 -12.79 13.71
CA TYR A 227 11.75 -11.99 14.93
C TYR A 227 11.78 -12.87 16.19
N VAL A 228 10.95 -13.91 16.28
CA VAL A 228 10.95 -14.83 17.42
C VAL A 228 12.24 -15.64 17.48
N HIS A 229 12.74 -16.12 16.33
CA HIS A 229 13.96 -16.96 16.29
C HIS A 229 15.23 -16.14 16.53
N SER A 230 15.31 -14.91 16.03
CA SER A 230 16.44 -14.02 16.31
C SER A 230 16.52 -13.59 17.79
N SER A 231 15.39 -13.60 18.49
CA SER A 231 15.30 -13.29 19.93
C SER A 231 15.68 -14.49 20.83
N ASN A 232 15.98 -15.68 20.30
CA ASN A 232 16.47 -16.82 21.09
C ASN A 232 17.89 -16.64 21.69
N VAL A 233 18.50 -15.47 21.47
CA VAL A 233 19.67 -15.00 22.22
C VAL A 233 19.18 -14.23 23.44
N THR A 234 18.94 -14.92 24.53
CA THR A 234 18.89 -14.51 25.97
C THR A 234 18.18 -13.20 26.40
N CYS A 235 17.68 -12.35 25.47
CA CYS A 235 16.91 -11.15 25.84
C CYS A 235 16.04 -10.67 24.65
N VAL A 236 14.72 -10.86 24.74
CA VAL A 236 13.76 -10.21 23.83
C VAL A 236 13.77 -8.71 24.19
N THR A 237 14.15 -7.86 23.25
CA THR A 237 14.10 -6.41 23.48
C THR A 237 12.65 -5.91 23.44
N ASP A 238 12.39 -4.75 24.07
CA ASP A 238 11.07 -4.12 23.98
C ASP A 238 10.68 -3.81 22.53
N ALA A 239 11.67 -3.49 21.68
CA ALA A 239 11.47 -3.25 20.24
C ALA A 239 11.01 -4.51 19.49
N ASP A 240 11.61 -5.68 19.77
CA ASP A 240 11.21 -6.96 19.16
C ASP A 240 9.78 -7.33 19.58
N SER A 241 9.43 -7.12 20.85
CA SER A 241 8.08 -7.31 21.38
C SER A 241 7.07 -6.40 20.69
N LEU A 242 7.43 -5.14 20.44
CA LEU A 242 6.58 -4.18 19.74
C LEU A 242 6.41 -4.53 18.25
N ALA A 243 7.49 -4.93 17.57
CA ALA A 243 7.46 -5.38 16.18
C ALA A 243 6.56 -6.61 16.01
N LEU A 244 6.67 -7.58 16.92
CA LEU A 244 5.84 -8.78 16.93
C LEU A 244 4.35 -8.44 17.14
N LYS A 245 4.05 -7.53 18.08
CA LYS A 245 2.69 -7.04 18.32
C LYS A 245 2.11 -6.33 17.09
N ALA A 246 2.91 -5.48 16.45
CA ALA A 246 2.53 -4.74 15.25
C ALA A 246 2.25 -5.68 14.06
N LEU A 247 3.14 -6.66 13.81
CA LEU A 247 2.95 -7.68 12.78
C LEU A 247 1.73 -8.56 13.04
N THR A 248 1.56 -9.03 14.28
CA THR A 248 0.39 -9.84 14.67
C THR A 248 -0.91 -9.09 14.38
N ARG A 249 -0.98 -7.81 14.80
CA ARG A 249 -2.15 -6.98 14.48
C ARG A 249 -2.37 -6.87 12.98
N ARG A 250 -1.31 -6.59 12.20
CA ARG A 250 -1.40 -6.44 10.75
C ARG A 250 -1.90 -7.70 10.07
N ILE A 251 -1.34 -8.85 10.41
CA ILE A 251 -1.73 -10.18 9.89
C ILE A 251 -3.22 -10.45 10.19
N HIS A 252 -3.68 -10.18 11.41
CA HIS A 252 -5.08 -10.37 11.78
C HIS A 252 -6.02 -9.44 11.00
N VAL A 253 -5.64 -8.18 10.77
CA VAL A 253 -6.41 -7.24 9.96
C VAL A 253 -6.50 -7.72 8.52
N LEU A 254 -5.40 -8.20 7.91
CA LEU A 254 -5.41 -8.73 6.56
C LEU A 254 -6.27 -9.99 6.43
N ALA A 255 -6.19 -10.91 7.39
CA ALA A 255 -7.04 -12.10 7.43
C ALA A 255 -8.53 -11.71 7.52
N MET A 256 -8.87 -10.74 8.36
CA MET A 256 -10.23 -10.19 8.46
C MET A 256 -10.67 -9.56 7.12
N CYS A 257 -9.82 -8.73 6.51
CA CYS A 257 -10.13 -8.09 5.23
C CYS A 257 -10.39 -9.13 4.13
N LEU A 258 -9.61 -10.21 4.09
CA LEU A 258 -9.82 -11.33 3.17
C LEU A 258 -11.18 -12.02 3.42
N VAL A 259 -11.51 -12.33 4.67
CA VAL A 259 -12.83 -12.94 5.01
C VAL A 259 -13.99 -12.03 4.60
N VAL A 260 -13.87 -10.72 4.83
CA VAL A 260 -14.87 -9.72 4.40
C VAL A 260 -14.98 -9.68 2.87
N ALA A 261 -13.87 -9.70 2.16
CA ALA A 261 -13.86 -9.70 0.70
C ALA A 261 -14.50 -10.96 0.11
N LEU A 262 -14.25 -12.14 0.71
CA LEU A 262 -14.92 -13.40 0.32
C LEU A 262 -16.46 -13.31 0.43
N VAL A 263 -16.96 -12.56 1.42
CA VAL A 263 -18.42 -12.33 1.58
C VAL A 263 -18.93 -11.32 0.53
N ARG A 264 -18.22 -10.19 0.35
CA ARG A 264 -18.72 -9.03 -0.41
C ARG A 264 -18.61 -9.18 -1.92
N GLU A 265 -17.58 -9.84 -2.42
CA GLU A 265 -17.21 -9.77 -3.84
C GLU A 265 -17.86 -10.84 -4.73
N GLY A 266 -18.79 -11.62 -4.20
CA GLY A 266 -19.56 -12.60 -4.99
C GLY A 266 -18.78 -13.84 -5.38
N SER A 267 -17.74 -14.18 -4.62
CA SER A 267 -16.86 -15.34 -4.85
C SER A 267 -17.64 -16.66 -4.98
N SER A 268 -17.15 -17.60 -5.77
CA SER A 268 -17.74 -18.95 -5.83
C SER A 268 -17.61 -19.68 -4.48
N THR A 269 -18.47 -20.70 -4.26
CA THR A 269 -18.38 -21.51 -3.04
C THR A 269 -17.07 -22.28 -2.95
N SER A 270 -16.53 -22.68 -4.11
CA SER A 270 -15.22 -23.33 -4.22
C SER A 270 -14.11 -22.40 -3.74
N LEU A 271 -14.06 -21.16 -4.26
CA LEU A 271 -13.04 -20.17 -3.91
C LEU A 271 -13.10 -19.82 -2.40
N VAL A 272 -14.31 -19.66 -1.84
CA VAL A 272 -14.47 -19.43 -0.39
C VAL A 272 -13.90 -20.60 0.40
N ARG A 273 -14.26 -21.84 0.05
CA ARG A 273 -13.79 -23.05 0.76
C ARG A 273 -12.26 -23.13 0.73
N THR A 274 -11.66 -22.97 -0.43
CA THR A 274 -10.21 -23.05 -0.62
C THR A 274 -9.50 -21.95 0.17
N SER A 275 -9.98 -20.71 0.10
CA SER A 275 -9.38 -19.59 0.83
C SER A 275 -9.46 -19.76 2.35
N LEU A 276 -10.61 -20.22 2.87
CA LEU A 276 -10.76 -20.48 4.30
C LEU A 276 -9.90 -21.66 4.77
N ALA A 277 -9.76 -22.71 3.96
CA ALA A 277 -8.87 -23.83 4.27
C ALA A 277 -7.40 -23.35 4.36
N ARG A 278 -6.96 -22.48 3.46
CA ARG A 278 -5.60 -21.89 3.52
C ARG A 278 -5.41 -20.99 4.74
N LEU A 279 -6.40 -20.14 5.09
CA LEU A 279 -6.35 -19.39 6.34
C LEU A 279 -6.30 -20.30 7.57
N SER A 280 -7.03 -21.43 7.56
CA SER A 280 -6.96 -22.43 8.63
C SER A 280 -5.58 -23.06 8.74
N ALA A 281 -4.94 -23.38 7.63
CA ALA A 281 -3.56 -23.88 7.61
C ALA A 281 -2.54 -22.87 8.16
N LEU A 282 -2.84 -21.57 8.04
CA LEU A 282 -2.07 -20.49 8.65
C LEU A 282 -2.50 -20.18 10.09
N HIS A 283 -3.39 -20.96 10.69
CA HIS A 283 -3.97 -20.72 12.02
C HIS A 283 -4.72 -19.37 12.17
N LEU A 284 -5.23 -18.84 11.07
CA LEU A 284 -5.94 -17.55 11.01
C LEU A 284 -7.45 -17.70 10.73
N TYR A 285 -7.96 -18.93 10.68
CA TYR A 285 -9.40 -19.19 10.59
C TYR A 285 -9.78 -20.41 11.44
N PRO A 286 -10.84 -20.32 12.27
CA PRO A 286 -11.65 -19.13 12.59
C PRO A 286 -10.77 -17.97 13.02
N LEU A 287 -11.19 -16.72 12.69
CA LEU A 287 -10.38 -15.55 13.05
C LEU A 287 -10.00 -15.58 14.54
N PRO A 288 -8.71 -15.49 14.89
CA PRO A 288 -8.27 -15.60 16.27
C PRO A 288 -8.84 -14.47 17.15
N PRO A 289 -8.91 -14.63 18.49
CA PRO A 289 -9.29 -13.55 19.37
C PRO A 289 -8.32 -12.38 19.22
N PHE A 290 -8.84 -11.18 19.02
CA PHE A 290 -8.03 -9.98 18.91
C PHE A 290 -8.75 -8.80 19.54
N SER A 291 -8.10 -8.14 20.50
CA SER A 291 -8.60 -6.94 21.17
C SER A 291 -8.16 -5.68 20.40
N GLY A 292 -9.01 -4.67 20.35
CA GLY A 292 -8.62 -3.36 19.81
C GLY A 292 -9.36 -2.92 18.54
N ILE A 293 -10.09 -3.81 17.86
CA ILE A 293 -10.93 -3.45 16.73
C ILE A 293 -12.34 -3.99 16.93
N ARG A 294 -13.29 -3.12 17.30
CA ARG A 294 -14.72 -3.52 17.52
C ARG A 294 -15.29 -4.26 16.30
N ARG A 295 -15.02 -3.78 15.09
CA ARG A 295 -15.46 -4.41 13.85
C ARG A 295 -14.92 -5.83 13.68
N TYR A 296 -13.67 -6.08 14.12
CA TYR A 296 -13.06 -7.39 14.07
C TYR A 296 -13.84 -8.42 14.92
N ALA A 297 -14.24 -8.06 16.14
CA ALA A 297 -15.00 -8.94 17.02
C ALA A 297 -16.33 -9.36 16.39
N TRP A 298 -17.06 -8.42 15.77
CA TRP A 298 -18.30 -8.73 15.06
C TRP A 298 -18.09 -9.64 13.85
N ILE A 299 -17.10 -9.35 13.00
CA ILE A 299 -16.79 -10.18 11.84
C ILE A 299 -16.37 -11.58 12.30
N ARG A 300 -15.56 -11.68 13.36
CA ARG A 300 -15.19 -12.95 13.96
C ARG A 300 -16.41 -13.76 14.40
N LEU A 301 -17.32 -13.18 15.13
CA LEU A 301 -18.58 -13.84 15.57
C LEU A 301 -19.41 -14.33 14.39
N LEU A 302 -19.58 -13.48 13.37
CA LEU A 302 -20.35 -13.78 12.17
C LEU A 302 -19.70 -14.80 11.24
N THR A 303 -18.44 -15.14 11.45
CA THR A 303 -17.66 -16.02 10.56
C THR A 303 -17.00 -17.19 11.28
N LEU A 304 -17.46 -17.55 12.49
CA LEU A 304 -16.92 -18.66 13.29
C LEU A 304 -16.95 -20.00 12.57
N ARG A 305 -17.91 -20.21 11.69
CA ARG A 305 -18.06 -21.45 10.92
C ARG A 305 -18.02 -21.17 9.42
N PRO A 306 -17.37 -22.00 8.60
CA PRO A 306 -17.31 -21.79 7.15
C PRO A 306 -18.67 -21.64 6.46
N TRP A 307 -19.70 -22.36 6.92
CA TRP A 307 -21.04 -22.23 6.38
C TRP A 307 -21.67 -20.86 6.63
N MET A 308 -21.31 -20.20 7.74
CA MET A 308 -21.80 -18.83 8.04
C MET A 308 -21.32 -17.83 7.01
N VAL A 309 -20.07 -17.96 6.53
CA VAL A 309 -19.55 -17.12 5.43
C VAL A 309 -20.41 -17.28 4.18
N ASN A 310 -20.84 -18.51 3.86
CA ASN A 310 -21.72 -18.76 2.71
C ASN A 310 -23.14 -18.19 2.91
N VAL A 311 -23.67 -18.22 4.14
CA VAL A 311 -24.97 -17.58 4.47
C VAL A 311 -24.86 -16.07 4.33
N LEU A 312 -23.84 -15.45 4.91
CA LEU A 312 -23.61 -14.00 4.81
C LEU A 312 -23.48 -13.53 3.36
N ARG A 313 -22.87 -14.30 2.48
CA ARG A 313 -22.81 -14.00 1.03
C ARG A 313 -24.19 -13.88 0.40
N LYS A 314 -25.14 -14.72 0.80
CA LYS A 314 -26.52 -14.68 0.27
C LYS A 314 -27.33 -13.48 0.80
N VAL A 315 -27.03 -13.04 2.01
CA VAL A 315 -27.72 -11.94 2.70
C VAL A 315 -26.87 -10.66 2.81
N LYS A 316 -25.84 -10.53 2.00
CA LYS A 316 -24.84 -9.43 2.08
C LYS A 316 -25.46 -8.02 2.04
N ARG A 317 -26.64 -7.84 1.40
CA ARG A 317 -27.36 -6.55 1.33
C ARG A 317 -27.83 -6.05 2.70
N VAL A 318 -27.88 -6.93 3.71
CA VAL A 318 -28.38 -6.59 5.05
C VAL A 318 -27.24 -6.17 5.98
N PHE A 319 -26.00 -6.68 5.77
CA PHE A 319 -24.90 -6.55 6.73
C PHE A 319 -23.69 -5.77 6.20
N PHE A 320 -23.59 -5.53 4.89
CA PHE A 320 -22.46 -4.90 4.21
C PHE A 320 -22.97 -3.95 3.11
#